data_3eb1115a729e9ce199c0bd596b4bc793
#
_entry.id   3eb1115a729e9ce199c0bd596b4bc793
#
_cell.length_a   1.000
_cell.length_b   1.000
_cell.length_c   1.000
_cell.angle_alpha   90.00
_cell.angle_beta   90.00
_cell.angle_gamma   90.00
#
_symmetry.space_group_name_H-M   'P 1'
#
loop_
_entity.id
_entity.type
_entity.pdbx_description
1 polymer ?
#
loop_
_entity_poly.entity_id
_entity_poly.type
_entity_poly.pdbx_seq_one_letter_code
_entity_poly.pdbx_strand_id
1 'polypeptide(L)'
;MNTVAMRVVSRYTPPLSVATARAVVGGLLLVALARTQKADWPRGKAEWTGIASIALFMTGLSTACMFLASKNAPAGVNSILSNTMPLFLAVLAPKFLSEKVTPRTVLGLAIGLCGAALVAWRAIHGNIKPIGIAFGVAAAFGSAVGSIMYRRMPLPRLNRLMVVGMQLLLSAVVLGLLAVPDDRSTMTFPWQFWLNFTYLSLIGLALSFVCFSELLQRLTGMQAGSAAYLSTFVGVLGGVFLLGEKLSPLVLLGGVIAIVGVAIVQSAPK
;
A
#
# COMPACT_ATOMS: atom_id res chain seq x y z
N MET A 1 -9.79 2.84 -7.12
CA MET A 1 -9.33 4.11 -7.71
C MET A 1 -7.85 4.05 -8.09
N ASN A 2 -6.92 3.77 -7.18
CA ASN A 2 -5.48 3.70 -7.51
C ASN A 2 -5.16 2.76 -8.68
N THR A 3 -5.80 1.58 -8.74
CA THR A 3 -5.55 0.58 -9.79
C THR A 3 -5.93 1.07 -11.19
N VAL A 4 -7.03 1.84 -11.29
CA VAL A 4 -7.48 2.43 -12.56
C VAL A 4 -6.51 3.51 -13.01
N ALA A 5 -6.17 4.44 -12.13
CA ALA A 5 -5.22 5.51 -12.44
C ALA A 5 -3.84 4.95 -12.79
N MET A 6 -3.37 3.89 -12.09
CA MET A 6 -2.13 3.18 -12.44
C MET A 6 -2.19 2.56 -13.84
N ARG A 7 -3.30 1.93 -14.22
CA ARG A 7 -3.46 1.39 -15.59
C ARG A 7 -3.37 2.47 -16.65
N VAL A 8 -4.01 3.62 -16.42
CA VAL A 8 -3.97 4.74 -17.38
C VAL A 8 -2.54 5.24 -17.54
N VAL A 9 -1.85 5.53 -16.43
CA VAL A 9 -0.47 6.04 -16.46
C VAL A 9 0.52 5.04 -17.05
N SER A 10 0.34 3.74 -16.76
CA SER A 10 1.20 2.67 -17.27
C SER A 10 1.07 2.42 -18.79
N ARG A 11 0.08 3.02 -19.47
CA ARG A 11 -0.02 3.01 -20.93
C ARG A 11 0.98 3.98 -21.59
N TYR A 12 1.40 5.00 -20.82
CA TYR A 12 2.21 6.10 -21.31
C TYR A 12 3.65 6.07 -20.80
N THR A 13 3.89 5.33 -19.71
CA THR A 13 5.17 5.38 -19.01
C THR A 13 5.43 4.06 -18.26
N PRO A 14 6.68 3.56 -18.21
CA PRO A 14 7.03 2.35 -17.47
C PRO A 14 6.63 2.45 -15.98
N PRO A 15 6.08 1.38 -15.40
CA PRO A 15 5.50 1.41 -14.07
C PRO A 15 6.47 1.82 -12.96
N LEU A 16 7.74 1.35 -12.98
CA LEU A 16 8.73 1.68 -11.96
C LEU A 16 9.16 3.15 -12.05
N SER A 17 9.29 3.69 -13.26
CA SER A 17 9.56 5.12 -13.49
C SER A 17 8.45 6.00 -12.90
N VAL A 18 7.17 5.61 -13.10
CA VAL A 18 6.02 6.30 -12.46
C VAL A 18 6.08 6.17 -10.94
N ALA A 19 6.37 4.97 -10.42
CA ALA A 19 6.48 4.76 -8.99
C ALA A 19 7.56 5.64 -8.36
N THR A 20 8.70 5.78 -9.02
CA THR A 20 9.79 6.67 -8.61
C THR A 20 9.35 8.13 -8.63
N ALA A 21 8.83 8.60 -9.76
CA ALA A 21 8.43 10.01 -9.91
C ALA A 21 7.35 10.43 -8.90
N ARG A 22 6.33 9.60 -8.67
CA ARG A 22 5.28 9.90 -7.68
C ARG A 22 5.80 9.88 -6.24
N ALA A 23 6.78 9.02 -5.93
CA ALA A 23 7.41 9.00 -4.61
C ALA A 23 8.25 10.28 -4.36
N VAL A 24 8.94 10.78 -5.39
CA VAL A 24 9.63 12.07 -5.33
C VAL A 24 8.64 13.21 -5.11
N VAL A 25 7.60 13.31 -5.94
CA VAL A 25 6.61 14.40 -5.85
C VAL A 25 5.87 14.37 -4.51
N GLY A 26 5.36 13.21 -4.10
CA GLY A 26 4.67 13.05 -2.82
C GLY A 26 5.58 13.30 -1.63
N GLY A 27 6.82 12.81 -1.70
CA GLY A 27 7.83 13.01 -0.66
C GLY A 27 8.22 14.47 -0.49
N LEU A 28 8.54 15.18 -1.58
CA LEU A 28 8.87 16.61 -1.55
C LEU A 28 7.72 17.44 -1.01
N LEU A 29 6.49 17.17 -1.45
CA LEU A 29 5.31 17.87 -0.93
C LEU A 29 5.16 17.69 0.58
N LEU A 30 5.26 16.46 1.09
CA LEU A 30 5.10 16.19 2.52
C LEU A 30 6.22 16.81 3.35
N VAL A 31 7.46 16.78 2.86
CA VAL A 31 8.59 17.46 3.52
C VAL A 31 8.37 18.98 3.52
N ALA A 32 7.94 19.57 2.40
CA ALA A 32 7.62 20.99 2.33
C ALA A 32 6.51 21.38 3.33
N LEU A 33 5.42 20.61 3.37
CA LEU A 33 4.33 20.81 4.34
C LEU A 33 4.81 20.64 5.80
N ALA A 34 5.67 19.67 6.07
CA ALA A 34 6.26 19.49 7.40
C ALA A 34 7.11 20.72 7.79
N ARG A 35 7.86 21.29 6.84
CA ARG A 35 8.67 22.50 7.07
C ARG A 35 7.84 23.75 7.34
N THR A 36 6.69 23.92 6.69
CA THR A 36 5.77 25.02 7.04
C THR A 36 5.25 24.91 8.47
N GLN A 37 5.14 23.68 9.01
CA GLN A 37 4.78 23.40 10.40
C GLN A 37 5.99 23.46 11.36
N LYS A 38 7.14 23.99 10.91
CA LYS A 38 8.40 24.08 11.68
C LYS A 38 8.90 22.71 12.20
N ALA A 39 8.59 21.63 11.48
CA ALA A 39 9.02 20.29 11.85
C ALA A 39 10.56 20.18 11.84
N ASP A 40 11.10 19.50 12.83
CA ASP A 40 12.52 19.20 12.92
C ASP A 40 12.97 18.17 11.89
N TRP A 41 14.21 18.30 11.44
CA TRP A 41 14.86 17.26 10.64
C TRP A 41 15.27 16.08 11.52
N PRO A 42 15.31 14.85 10.96
CA PRO A 42 15.91 13.71 11.64
C PRO A 42 17.37 14.03 12.01
N ARG A 43 17.73 13.94 13.28
CA ARG A 43 19.07 14.35 13.78
C ARG A 43 19.94 13.17 14.18
N GLY A 44 19.33 12.07 14.58
CA GLY A 44 20.03 10.91 15.11
C GLY A 44 20.23 9.79 14.09
N LYS A 45 21.30 9.03 14.21
CA LYS A 45 21.55 7.83 13.40
C LYS A 45 20.37 6.83 13.51
N ALA A 46 19.78 6.70 14.70
CA ALA A 46 18.63 5.82 14.92
C ALA A 46 17.37 6.27 14.16
N GLU A 47 17.11 7.58 14.04
CA GLU A 47 15.99 8.12 13.29
C GLU A 47 16.16 7.87 11.79
N TRP A 48 17.35 8.15 11.26
CA TRP A 48 17.67 7.91 9.85
C TRP A 48 17.61 6.43 9.48
N THR A 49 18.18 5.54 10.32
CA THR A 49 18.11 4.09 10.08
C THR A 49 16.69 3.56 10.17
N GLY A 50 15.88 4.10 11.08
CA GLY A 50 14.45 3.79 11.18
C GLY A 50 13.69 4.18 9.92
N ILE A 51 13.83 5.45 9.46
CA ILE A 51 13.18 5.94 8.23
C ILE A 51 13.66 5.15 7.00
N ALA A 52 14.98 4.89 6.89
CA ALA A 52 15.54 4.12 5.78
C ALA A 52 15.01 2.68 5.75
N SER A 53 14.87 2.04 6.91
CA SER A 53 14.30 0.69 7.01
C SER A 53 12.84 0.65 6.55
N ILE A 54 12.04 1.62 7.00
CA ILE A 54 10.63 1.75 6.57
C ILE A 54 10.57 2.05 5.05
N ALA A 55 11.41 2.94 4.57
CA ALA A 55 11.49 3.28 3.15
C ALA A 55 11.83 2.06 2.29
N LEU A 56 12.77 1.24 2.75
CA LEU A 56 13.20 0.04 2.04
C LEU A 56 12.09 -1.02 2.00
N PHE A 57 11.52 -1.39 3.15
CA PHE A 57 10.58 -2.51 3.23
C PHE A 57 9.15 -2.10 2.90
N MET A 58 8.63 -1.05 3.55
CA MET A 58 7.21 -0.68 3.43
C MET A 58 6.87 -0.06 2.09
N THR A 59 7.77 0.71 1.51
CA THR A 59 7.52 1.43 0.26
C THR A 59 8.36 0.88 -0.89
N GLY A 60 9.68 0.83 -0.75
CA GLY A 60 10.57 0.44 -1.84
C GLY A 60 10.35 -1.00 -2.30
N LEU A 61 10.63 -1.97 -1.44
CA LEU A 61 10.49 -3.39 -1.74
C LEU A 61 9.04 -3.77 -2.05
N SER A 62 8.10 -3.33 -1.20
CA SER A 62 6.69 -3.64 -1.38
C SER A 62 6.15 -3.11 -2.71
N THR A 63 6.45 -1.86 -3.05
CA THR A 63 6.00 -1.25 -4.32
C THR A 63 6.66 -1.91 -5.52
N ALA A 64 7.98 -2.14 -5.48
CA ALA A 64 8.69 -2.83 -6.56
C ALA A 64 8.12 -4.23 -6.82
N CYS A 65 7.96 -5.03 -5.75
CA CYS A 65 7.37 -6.36 -5.84
C CYS A 65 5.92 -6.33 -6.34
N MET A 66 5.11 -5.35 -5.93
CA MET A 66 3.75 -5.18 -6.43
C MET A 66 3.70 -4.91 -7.94
N PHE A 67 4.62 -4.11 -8.46
CA PHE A 67 4.73 -3.86 -9.91
C PHE A 67 5.22 -5.09 -10.67
N LEU A 68 6.22 -5.81 -10.15
CA LEU A 68 6.69 -7.06 -10.74
C LEU A 68 5.60 -8.15 -10.70
N ALA A 69 4.80 -8.21 -9.65
CA ALA A 69 3.63 -9.09 -9.57
C ALA A 69 2.61 -8.75 -10.64
N SER A 70 2.31 -7.46 -10.86
CA SER A 70 1.32 -7.03 -11.86
C SER A 70 1.71 -7.31 -13.31
N LYS A 71 3.01 -7.46 -13.60
CA LYS A 71 3.51 -7.93 -14.90
C LYS A 71 3.31 -9.44 -15.12
N ASN A 72 3.19 -10.22 -14.05
CA ASN A 72 3.25 -11.69 -14.07
C ASN A 72 1.98 -12.37 -13.55
N ALA A 73 1.01 -11.60 -13.05
CA ALA A 73 -0.27 -12.11 -12.55
C ALA A 73 -1.41 -11.12 -12.86
N PRO A 74 -2.65 -11.63 -13.04
CA PRO A 74 -3.84 -10.80 -13.19
C PRO A 74 -4.04 -9.83 -12.01
N ALA A 75 -4.65 -8.68 -12.29
CA ALA A 75 -4.87 -7.64 -11.28
C ALA A 75 -5.65 -8.14 -10.05
N GLY A 76 -6.61 -9.08 -10.24
CA GLY A 76 -7.35 -9.69 -9.14
C GLY A 76 -6.47 -10.53 -8.21
N VAL A 77 -5.59 -11.35 -8.79
CA VAL A 77 -4.62 -12.15 -8.01
C VAL A 77 -3.70 -11.24 -7.21
N ASN A 78 -3.16 -10.20 -7.86
CA ASN A 78 -2.29 -9.24 -7.19
C ASN A 78 -3.02 -8.49 -6.05
N SER A 79 -4.30 -8.14 -6.25
CA SER A 79 -5.13 -7.54 -5.20
C SER A 79 -5.32 -8.46 -4.00
N ILE A 80 -5.61 -9.76 -4.23
CA ILE A 80 -5.75 -10.74 -3.14
C ILE A 80 -4.42 -10.87 -2.39
N LEU A 81 -3.32 -11.04 -3.11
CA LEU A 81 -1.99 -11.20 -2.51
C LEU A 81 -1.58 -9.97 -1.68
N SER A 82 -1.82 -8.77 -2.18
CA SER A 82 -1.56 -7.53 -1.44
C SER A 82 -2.38 -7.44 -0.14
N ASN A 83 -3.58 -8.02 -0.12
CA ASN A 83 -4.43 -8.06 1.07
C ASN A 83 -4.02 -9.15 2.08
N THR A 84 -2.98 -9.94 1.82
CA THR A 84 -2.46 -10.90 2.82
C THR A 84 -1.55 -10.25 3.87
N MET A 85 -1.18 -8.98 3.72
CA MET A 85 -0.35 -8.24 4.69
C MET A 85 -0.84 -8.38 6.15
N PRO A 86 -2.15 -8.26 6.48
CA PRO A 86 -2.62 -8.43 7.86
C PRO A 86 -2.38 -9.83 8.44
N LEU A 87 -2.34 -10.86 7.59
CA LEU A 87 -2.00 -12.21 8.02
C LEU A 87 -0.52 -12.31 8.44
N PHE A 88 0.39 -11.68 7.69
CA PHE A 88 1.79 -11.55 8.10
C PHE A 88 1.93 -10.77 9.40
N LEU A 89 1.15 -9.71 9.59
CA LEU A 89 1.12 -8.98 10.86
C LEU A 89 0.61 -9.84 12.00
N ALA A 90 -0.39 -10.70 11.80
CA ALA A 90 -0.88 -11.61 12.82
C ALA A 90 0.21 -12.60 13.32
N VAL A 91 1.13 -12.99 12.42
CA VAL A 91 2.27 -13.87 12.77
C VAL A 91 3.43 -13.09 13.39
N LEU A 92 3.74 -11.91 12.88
CA LEU A 92 4.92 -11.16 13.25
C LEU A 92 4.69 -10.21 14.45
N ALA A 93 3.50 -9.59 14.58
CA ALA A 93 3.23 -8.60 15.61
C ALA A 93 3.34 -9.15 17.05
N PRO A 94 2.93 -10.39 17.38
CA PRO A 94 3.15 -10.95 18.71
C PRO A 94 4.62 -10.99 19.07
N LYS A 95 5.48 -11.38 18.14
CA LYS A 95 6.90 -11.54 18.36
C LYS A 95 7.65 -10.20 18.46
N PHE A 96 7.23 -9.22 17.68
CA PHE A 96 7.97 -7.96 17.54
C PHE A 96 7.33 -6.78 18.25
N LEU A 97 6.01 -6.79 18.47
CA LEU A 97 5.26 -5.68 19.05
C LEU A 97 4.55 -6.07 20.36
N SER A 98 4.72 -7.32 20.83
CA SER A 98 4.03 -7.87 22.01
C SER A 98 2.49 -7.74 21.91
N GLU A 99 1.95 -7.68 20.70
CA GLU A 99 0.51 -7.65 20.46
C GLU A 99 -0.09 -9.05 20.65
N LYS A 100 -1.23 -9.13 21.32
CA LYS A 100 -1.93 -10.40 21.49
C LYS A 100 -2.77 -10.72 20.25
N VAL A 101 -2.59 -11.92 19.70
CA VAL A 101 -3.47 -12.45 18.66
C VAL A 101 -4.60 -13.22 19.32
N THR A 102 -5.81 -12.71 19.21
CA THR A 102 -6.98 -13.41 19.71
C THR A 102 -7.59 -14.27 18.60
N PRO A 103 -8.27 -15.38 18.93
CA PRO A 103 -9.02 -16.17 17.93
C PRO A 103 -9.99 -15.31 17.13
N ARG A 104 -10.58 -14.30 17.78
CA ARG A 104 -11.47 -13.32 17.15
C ARG A 104 -10.76 -12.51 16.07
N THR A 105 -9.52 -12.07 16.32
CA THR A 105 -8.70 -11.37 15.32
C THR A 105 -8.41 -12.26 14.11
N VAL A 106 -8.03 -13.53 14.33
CA VAL A 106 -7.74 -14.48 13.26
C VAL A 106 -8.99 -14.73 12.41
N LEU A 107 -10.13 -14.96 13.06
CA LEU A 107 -11.41 -15.15 12.38
C LEU A 107 -11.80 -13.94 11.53
N GLY A 108 -11.69 -12.72 12.07
CA GLY A 108 -11.98 -11.49 11.35
C GLY A 108 -11.05 -11.27 10.15
N LEU A 109 -9.75 -11.57 10.30
CA LEU A 109 -8.80 -11.50 9.18
C LEU A 109 -9.12 -12.51 8.08
N ALA A 110 -9.48 -13.75 8.45
CA ALA A 110 -9.86 -14.79 7.49
C ALA A 110 -11.14 -14.40 6.71
N ILE A 111 -12.17 -13.94 7.44
CA ILE A 111 -13.44 -13.45 6.83
C ILE A 111 -13.15 -12.26 5.90
N GLY A 112 -12.36 -11.27 6.35
CA GLY A 112 -12.02 -10.10 5.56
C GLY A 112 -11.25 -10.45 4.29
N LEU A 113 -10.31 -11.40 4.37
CA LEU A 113 -9.56 -11.88 3.22
C LEU A 113 -10.47 -12.63 2.22
N CYS A 114 -11.38 -13.46 2.72
CA CYS A 114 -12.38 -14.15 1.87
C CYS A 114 -13.27 -13.14 1.15
N GLY A 115 -13.72 -12.08 1.84
CA GLY A 115 -14.49 -10.99 1.23
C GLY A 115 -13.69 -10.26 0.15
N ALA A 116 -12.45 -9.90 0.42
CA ALA A 116 -11.56 -9.26 -0.56
C ALA A 116 -11.27 -10.16 -1.76
N ALA A 117 -11.09 -11.47 -1.54
CA ALA A 117 -10.90 -12.46 -2.60
C ALA A 117 -12.15 -12.57 -3.49
N LEU A 118 -13.34 -12.54 -2.90
CA LEU A 118 -14.60 -12.57 -3.63
C LEU A 118 -14.79 -11.33 -4.52
N VAL A 119 -14.45 -10.14 -4.00
CA VAL A 119 -14.45 -8.89 -4.77
C VAL A 119 -13.50 -8.98 -5.96
N ALA A 120 -12.31 -9.52 -5.76
CA ALA A 120 -11.27 -9.62 -6.78
C ALA A 120 -11.48 -10.81 -7.75
N TRP A 121 -12.40 -11.73 -7.46
CA TRP A 121 -12.60 -12.98 -8.20
C TRP A 121 -12.80 -12.78 -9.70
N ARG A 122 -13.59 -11.79 -10.09
CA ARG A 122 -13.83 -11.50 -11.51
C ARG A 122 -12.61 -10.95 -12.26
N ALA A 123 -11.62 -10.45 -11.55
CA ALA A 123 -10.38 -9.97 -12.14
C ALA A 123 -9.30 -11.09 -12.22
N ILE A 124 -9.63 -12.32 -11.82
CA ILE A 124 -8.77 -13.51 -11.94
C ILE A 124 -8.96 -14.11 -13.35
N HIS A 125 -8.59 -13.36 -14.37
CA HIS A 125 -8.60 -13.86 -15.74
C HIS A 125 -7.20 -13.69 -16.33
N GLY A 126 -6.67 -14.75 -16.93
CA GLY A 126 -5.36 -14.75 -17.59
C GLY A 126 -4.37 -15.75 -17.01
N ASN A 127 -3.19 -15.75 -17.60
CA ASN A 127 -2.12 -16.67 -17.23
C ASN A 127 -1.45 -16.23 -15.92
N ILE A 128 -1.43 -17.10 -14.92
CA ILE A 128 -0.79 -16.86 -13.63
C ILE A 128 0.58 -17.52 -13.63
N LYS A 129 1.64 -16.69 -13.63
CA LYS A 129 3.00 -17.20 -13.48
C LYS A 129 3.35 -17.32 -11.99
N PRO A 130 3.97 -18.43 -11.53
CA PRO A 130 4.37 -18.61 -10.13
C PRO A 130 5.22 -17.46 -9.58
N ILE A 131 6.08 -16.88 -10.40
CA ILE A 131 6.90 -15.73 -10.04
C ILE A 131 6.06 -14.49 -9.68
N GLY A 132 4.90 -14.29 -10.32
CA GLY A 132 3.96 -13.22 -9.98
C GLY A 132 3.36 -13.40 -8.58
N ILE A 133 3.05 -14.64 -8.21
CA ILE A 133 2.58 -14.96 -6.85
C ILE A 133 3.68 -14.67 -5.84
N ALA A 134 4.91 -15.12 -6.10
CA ALA A 134 6.04 -14.90 -5.21
C ALA A 134 6.29 -13.39 -4.96
N PHE A 135 6.25 -12.56 -6.01
CA PHE A 135 6.35 -11.11 -5.86
C PHE A 135 5.17 -10.50 -5.09
N GLY A 136 3.94 -10.94 -5.32
CA GLY A 136 2.78 -10.46 -4.57
C GLY A 136 2.86 -10.76 -3.08
N VAL A 137 3.29 -11.98 -2.72
CA VAL A 137 3.55 -12.38 -1.33
C VAL A 137 4.70 -11.58 -0.72
N ALA A 138 5.80 -11.38 -1.46
CA ALA A 138 6.93 -10.56 -1.01
C ALA A 138 6.53 -9.10 -0.79
N ALA A 139 5.65 -8.55 -1.61
CA ALA A 139 5.10 -7.20 -1.43
C ALA A 139 4.32 -7.07 -0.12
N ALA A 140 3.42 -8.03 0.17
CA ALA A 140 2.64 -8.06 1.41
C ALA A 140 3.54 -8.25 2.64
N PHE A 141 4.52 -9.14 2.57
CA PHE A 141 5.52 -9.35 3.61
C PHE A 141 6.35 -8.10 3.89
N GLY A 142 6.87 -7.45 2.83
CA GLY A 142 7.61 -6.19 2.95
C GLY A 142 6.80 -5.09 3.63
N SER A 143 5.51 -4.95 3.26
CA SER A 143 4.59 -4.01 3.91
C SER A 143 4.37 -4.33 5.40
N ALA A 144 4.25 -5.62 5.76
CA ALA A 144 4.08 -6.04 7.16
C ALA A 144 5.33 -5.74 7.99
N VAL A 145 6.52 -6.09 7.48
CA VAL A 145 7.80 -5.80 8.13
C VAL A 145 7.99 -4.30 8.32
N GLY A 146 7.75 -3.51 7.27
CA GLY A 146 7.85 -2.06 7.34
C GLY A 146 6.87 -1.43 8.33
N SER A 147 5.65 -1.97 8.45
CA SER A 147 4.66 -1.53 9.45
C SER A 147 5.12 -1.80 10.89
N ILE A 148 5.75 -2.95 11.13
CA ILE A 148 6.36 -3.27 12.42
C ILE A 148 7.51 -2.31 12.75
N MET A 149 8.38 -2.05 11.76
CA MET A 149 9.49 -1.10 11.92
C MET A 149 8.97 0.30 12.23
N TYR A 150 7.92 0.75 11.52
CA TYR A 150 7.29 2.04 11.78
C TYR A 150 6.79 2.16 13.23
N ARG A 151 6.16 1.13 13.77
CA ARG A 151 5.65 1.11 15.15
C ARG A 151 6.75 1.03 16.21
N ARG A 152 7.90 0.44 15.89
CA ARG A 152 9.07 0.37 16.77
C ARG A 152 9.92 1.63 16.76
N MET A 153 9.74 2.49 15.78
CA MET A 153 10.53 3.69 15.65
C MET A 153 10.23 4.67 16.79
N PRO A 154 11.25 5.23 17.45
CA PRO A 154 11.06 6.26 18.48
C PRO A 154 10.69 7.59 17.80
N LEU A 155 9.38 7.79 17.58
CA LEU A 155 8.82 8.93 16.85
C LEU A 155 8.44 10.17 17.69
N PRO A 156 8.61 10.27 19.03
CA PRO A 156 7.96 11.34 19.79
C PRO A 156 8.40 12.76 19.41
N ARG A 157 9.49 12.91 18.65
CA ARG A 157 10.02 14.23 18.23
C ARG A 157 9.76 14.58 16.77
N LEU A 158 9.52 13.59 15.92
CA LEU A 158 9.40 13.82 14.49
C LEU A 158 7.94 14.02 14.09
N ASN A 159 7.72 15.10 13.34
CA ASN A 159 6.43 15.31 12.68
C ASN A 159 6.18 14.15 11.69
N ARG A 160 4.97 13.61 11.70
CA ARG A 160 4.56 12.49 10.83
C ARG A 160 4.77 12.80 9.35
N LEU A 161 4.43 14.02 8.92
CA LEU A 161 4.62 14.44 7.53
C LEU A 161 6.10 14.38 7.14
N MET A 162 7.00 14.76 8.07
CA MET A 162 8.44 14.66 7.86
C MET A 162 8.88 13.21 7.69
N VAL A 163 8.42 12.31 8.58
CA VAL A 163 8.79 10.88 8.52
C VAL A 163 8.30 10.26 7.22
N VAL A 164 7.01 10.44 6.87
CA VAL A 164 6.44 9.87 5.63
C VAL A 164 7.08 10.51 4.39
N GLY A 165 7.31 11.81 4.40
CA GLY A 165 7.96 12.51 3.30
C GLY A 165 9.37 11.98 3.04
N MET A 166 10.20 11.85 4.08
CA MET A 166 11.54 11.28 3.98
C MET A 166 11.53 9.80 3.60
N GLN A 167 10.58 9.03 4.13
CA GLN A 167 10.34 7.65 3.71
C GLN A 167 10.10 7.54 2.20
N LEU A 168 9.23 8.39 1.64
CA LEU A 168 8.94 8.39 0.20
C LEU A 168 10.16 8.80 -0.62
N LEU A 169 10.92 9.82 -0.20
CA LEU A 169 12.13 10.24 -0.90
C LEU A 169 13.21 9.16 -0.89
N LEU A 170 13.46 8.51 0.24
CA LEU A 170 14.41 7.41 0.31
C LEU A 170 13.95 6.19 -0.49
N SER A 171 12.65 5.90 -0.50
CA SER A 171 12.11 4.83 -1.34
C SER A 171 12.22 5.14 -2.83
N ALA A 172 12.13 6.42 -3.21
CA ALA A 172 12.33 6.84 -4.60
C ALA A 172 13.74 6.53 -5.11
N VAL A 173 14.76 6.58 -4.24
CA VAL A 173 16.12 6.16 -4.61
C VAL A 173 16.13 4.65 -4.95
N VAL A 174 15.54 3.82 -4.10
CA VAL A 174 15.46 2.36 -4.33
C VAL A 174 14.68 2.06 -5.62
N LEU A 175 13.51 2.69 -5.78
CA LEU A 175 12.67 2.50 -6.97
C LEU A 175 13.35 3.01 -8.24
N GLY A 176 14.07 4.14 -8.14
CA GLY A 176 14.82 4.73 -9.25
C GLY A 176 15.95 3.82 -9.73
N LEU A 177 16.68 3.19 -8.82
CA LEU A 177 17.71 2.20 -9.17
C LEU A 177 17.10 0.97 -9.87
N LEU A 178 15.93 0.52 -9.42
CA LEU A 178 15.20 -0.58 -10.05
C LEU A 178 14.54 -0.19 -11.39
N ALA A 179 14.32 1.10 -11.63
CA ALA A 179 13.75 1.62 -12.87
C ALA A 179 14.82 1.93 -13.95
N VAL A 180 16.10 1.76 -13.67
CA VAL A 180 17.19 1.98 -14.66
C VAL A 180 17.00 1.16 -15.93
N PRO A 181 16.57 -0.13 -15.88
CA PRO A 181 16.35 -0.93 -17.07
C PRO A 181 15.07 -0.58 -17.85
N ASP A 182 14.25 0.35 -17.36
CA ASP A 182 13.02 0.71 -18.04
C ASP A 182 13.32 1.41 -19.38
N ASP A 183 12.68 0.94 -20.47
CA ASP A 183 12.75 1.60 -21.76
C ASP A 183 11.96 2.92 -21.71
N ARG A 184 12.67 4.03 -21.89
CA ARG A 184 12.11 5.39 -21.82
C ARG A 184 11.81 6.00 -23.20
N SER A 185 12.13 5.29 -24.27
CA SER A 185 11.99 5.80 -25.65
C SER A 185 10.54 6.07 -26.07
N THR A 186 9.58 5.37 -25.45
CA THR A 186 8.14 5.44 -25.76
C THR A 186 7.34 6.29 -24.78
N MET A 187 7.98 7.03 -23.87
CA MET A 187 7.27 7.83 -22.87
C MET A 187 6.49 8.98 -23.53
N THR A 188 5.21 9.06 -23.23
CA THR A 188 4.35 10.17 -23.64
C THR A 188 3.62 10.76 -22.43
N PHE A 189 3.34 12.06 -22.47
CA PHE A 189 2.80 12.79 -21.31
C PHE A 189 1.53 13.58 -21.70
N PRO A 190 0.46 12.94 -22.18
CA PRO A 190 -0.80 13.60 -22.49
C PRO A 190 -1.46 14.12 -21.19
N TRP A 191 -2.50 14.96 -21.32
CA TRP A 191 -3.19 15.54 -20.17
C TRP A 191 -3.78 14.48 -19.22
N GLN A 192 -4.24 13.34 -19.77
CA GLN A 192 -4.74 12.20 -18.98
C GLN A 192 -3.65 11.61 -18.10
N PHE A 193 -2.39 11.59 -18.57
CA PHE A 193 -1.25 11.18 -17.74
C PHE A 193 -1.12 12.10 -16.53
N TRP A 194 -1.07 13.41 -16.72
CA TRP A 194 -0.86 14.37 -15.64
C TRP A 194 -1.99 14.35 -14.61
N LEU A 195 -3.24 14.24 -15.02
CA LEU A 195 -4.38 14.12 -14.11
C LEU A 195 -4.26 12.89 -13.22
N ASN A 196 -4.00 11.73 -13.83
CA ASN A 196 -3.89 10.48 -13.08
C ASN A 196 -2.60 10.41 -12.25
N PHE A 197 -1.50 10.96 -12.74
CA PHE A 197 -0.23 11.04 -12.02
C PHE A 197 -0.35 11.92 -10.78
N THR A 198 -0.98 13.08 -10.89
CA THR A 198 -1.24 13.98 -9.75
C THR A 198 -2.11 13.29 -8.70
N TYR A 199 -3.22 12.68 -9.13
CA TYR A 199 -4.06 11.89 -8.23
C TYR A 199 -3.28 10.79 -7.53
N LEU A 200 -2.49 10.00 -8.27
CA LEU A 200 -1.68 8.91 -7.71
C LEU A 200 -0.60 9.40 -6.75
N SER A 201 0.00 10.54 -7.01
CA SER A 201 1.08 11.09 -6.19
C SER A 201 0.55 11.69 -4.88
N LEU A 202 -0.50 12.51 -4.96
CA LEU A 202 -1.01 13.27 -3.83
C LEU A 202 -1.97 12.45 -2.97
N ILE A 203 -3.00 11.88 -3.58
CA ILE A 203 -4.05 11.14 -2.88
C ILE A 203 -3.67 9.68 -2.72
N GLY A 204 -3.31 9.04 -3.81
CA GLY A 204 -3.01 7.62 -3.86
C GLY A 204 -1.73 7.20 -3.13
N LEU A 205 -0.78 8.13 -2.93
CA LEU A 205 0.46 7.84 -2.22
C LEU A 205 0.61 8.71 -0.98
N ALA A 206 0.83 10.02 -1.12
CA ALA A 206 1.19 10.89 0.01
C ALA A 206 0.13 10.87 1.11
N LEU A 207 -1.12 11.22 0.79
CA LEU A 207 -2.22 11.24 1.76
C LEU A 207 -2.48 9.84 2.34
N SER A 208 -2.49 8.80 1.49
CA SER A 208 -2.72 7.42 1.94
C SER A 208 -1.68 6.95 2.95
N PHE A 209 -0.39 7.24 2.73
CA PHE A 209 0.67 6.87 3.68
C PHE A 209 0.60 7.69 4.97
N VAL A 210 0.23 8.97 4.92
CA VAL A 210 -0.01 9.78 6.13
C VAL A 210 -1.16 9.19 6.93
N CYS A 211 -2.30 8.90 6.31
CA CYS A 211 -3.43 8.27 6.98
C CYS A 211 -3.07 6.88 7.55
N PHE A 212 -2.36 6.06 6.77
CA PHE A 212 -1.95 4.74 7.23
C PHE A 212 -0.96 4.82 8.40
N SER A 213 -0.03 5.77 8.38
CA SER A 213 0.88 6.02 9.50
C SER A 213 0.15 6.47 10.77
N GLU A 214 -0.95 7.23 10.63
CA GLU A 214 -1.84 7.58 11.74
C GLU A 214 -2.51 6.33 12.32
N LEU A 215 -3.06 5.46 11.45
CA LEU A 215 -3.69 4.22 11.89
C LEU A 215 -2.70 3.32 12.64
N LEU A 216 -1.47 3.19 12.16
CA LEU A 216 -0.41 2.40 12.81
C LEU A 216 -0.03 2.92 14.21
N GLN A 217 -0.22 4.21 14.48
CA GLN A 217 0.04 4.78 15.82
C GLN A 217 -1.14 4.61 16.78
N ARG A 218 -2.37 4.61 16.27
CA ARG A 218 -3.59 4.55 17.11
C ARG A 218 -4.13 3.13 17.30
N LEU A 219 -3.91 2.26 16.34
CA LEU A 219 -4.44 0.90 16.29
C LEU A 219 -3.32 -0.13 16.41
N THR A 220 -3.70 -1.37 16.68
CA THR A 220 -2.76 -2.49 16.54
C THR A 220 -2.34 -2.66 15.07
N GLY A 221 -1.20 -3.28 14.82
CA GLY A 221 -0.74 -3.51 13.44
C GLY A 221 -1.76 -4.31 12.62
N MET A 222 -2.40 -5.30 13.25
CA MET A 222 -3.45 -6.11 12.63
C MET A 222 -4.71 -5.30 12.32
N GLN A 223 -5.14 -4.43 13.24
CA GLN A 223 -6.28 -3.54 13.03
C GLN A 223 -6.01 -2.53 11.91
N ALA A 224 -4.83 -1.91 11.89
CA ALA A 224 -4.45 -0.98 10.84
C ALA A 224 -4.37 -1.69 9.46
N GLY A 225 -3.79 -2.89 9.43
CA GLY A 225 -3.67 -3.69 8.22
C GLY A 225 -5.01 -4.15 7.66
N SER A 226 -5.98 -4.49 8.52
CA SER A 226 -7.31 -4.93 8.08
C SER A 226 -8.07 -3.86 7.27
N ALA A 227 -7.74 -2.57 7.44
CA ALA A 227 -8.31 -1.49 6.63
C ALA A 227 -8.02 -1.66 5.12
N ALA A 228 -6.99 -2.43 4.74
CA ALA A 228 -6.69 -2.74 3.34
C ALA A 228 -7.83 -3.50 2.65
N TYR A 229 -8.60 -4.31 3.37
CA TYR A 229 -9.76 -5.01 2.81
C TYR A 229 -10.85 -4.04 2.33
N LEU A 230 -11.08 -2.96 3.07
CA LEU A 230 -12.03 -1.90 2.67
C LEU A 230 -11.57 -1.17 1.41
N SER A 231 -10.26 -0.98 1.23
CA SER A 231 -9.71 -0.31 0.07
C SER A 231 -10.03 -1.05 -1.24
N THR A 232 -10.09 -2.37 -1.21
CA THR A 232 -10.46 -3.20 -2.36
C THR A 232 -11.92 -2.94 -2.75
N PHE A 233 -12.83 -2.91 -1.79
CA PHE A 233 -14.25 -2.65 -2.03
C PHE A 233 -14.48 -1.23 -2.55
N VAL A 234 -13.89 -0.23 -1.91
CA VAL A 234 -13.95 1.18 -2.37
C VAL A 234 -13.36 1.34 -3.77
N GLY A 235 -12.29 0.60 -4.10
CA GLY A 235 -11.69 0.58 -5.43
C GLY A 235 -12.65 0.09 -6.50
N VAL A 236 -13.42 -0.96 -6.21
CA VAL A 236 -14.44 -1.50 -7.13
C VAL A 236 -15.62 -0.55 -7.27
N LEU A 237 -16.12 0.01 -6.18
CA LEU A 237 -17.18 1.03 -6.26
C LEU A 237 -16.75 2.21 -7.12
N GLY A 238 -15.49 2.66 -6.98
CA GLY A 238 -14.93 3.69 -7.85
C GLY A 238 -14.92 3.30 -9.32
N GLY A 239 -14.66 2.04 -9.67
CA GLY A 239 -14.77 1.53 -11.03
C GLY A 239 -16.19 1.64 -11.58
N VAL A 240 -17.18 1.29 -10.76
CA VAL A 240 -18.60 1.40 -11.14
C VAL A 240 -19.03 2.84 -11.38
N PHE A 241 -18.76 3.73 -10.42
CA PHE A 241 -19.21 5.13 -10.50
C PHE A 241 -18.46 5.96 -11.55
N LEU A 242 -17.17 5.67 -11.77
CA LEU A 242 -16.34 6.45 -12.70
C LEU A 242 -16.22 5.86 -14.11
N LEU A 243 -16.28 4.52 -14.20
CA LEU A 243 -16.09 3.82 -15.47
C LEU A 243 -17.40 3.20 -15.99
N GLY A 244 -18.52 3.34 -15.27
CA GLY A 244 -19.80 2.76 -15.64
C GLY A 244 -19.81 1.22 -15.60
N GLU A 245 -18.92 0.60 -14.84
CA GLU A 245 -18.86 -0.87 -14.72
C GLU A 245 -20.12 -1.39 -14.00
N LYS A 246 -20.70 -2.48 -14.50
CA LYS A 246 -21.88 -3.09 -13.87
C LYS A 246 -21.49 -3.76 -12.54
N LEU A 247 -22.14 -3.36 -11.45
CA LEU A 247 -22.00 -4.04 -10.16
C LEU A 247 -22.49 -5.49 -10.27
N SER A 248 -21.62 -6.41 -9.92
CA SER A 248 -21.99 -7.81 -9.80
C SER A 248 -22.48 -8.06 -8.37
N PRO A 249 -23.54 -8.89 -8.16
CA PRO A 249 -23.97 -9.31 -6.82
C PRO A 249 -22.84 -9.93 -6.00
N LEU A 250 -21.91 -10.63 -6.64
CA LEU A 250 -20.74 -11.22 -6.01
C LEU A 250 -19.79 -10.16 -5.40
N VAL A 251 -19.65 -9.02 -6.06
CA VAL A 251 -18.83 -7.90 -5.58
C VAL A 251 -19.48 -7.24 -4.35
N LEU A 252 -20.81 -7.08 -4.39
CA LEU A 252 -21.55 -6.56 -3.22
C LEU A 252 -21.44 -7.51 -2.03
N LEU A 253 -21.66 -8.79 -2.25
CA LEU A 253 -21.53 -9.81 -1.20
C LEU A 253 -20.11 -9.82 -0.61
N GLY A 254 -19.08 -9.85 -1.46
CA GLY A 254 -17.68 -9.82 -1.03
C GLY A 254 -17.34 -8.55 -0.25
N GLY A 255 -17.90 -7.39 -0.65
CA GLY A 255 -17.74 -6.13 0.05
C GLY A 255 -18.34 -6.16 1.45
N VAL A 256 -19.56 -6.67 1.60
CA VAL A 256 -20.22 -6.85 2.92
C VAL A 256 -19.41 -7.78 3.81
N ILE A 257 -18.95 -8.93 3.28
CA ILE A 257 -18.11 -9.87 4.01
C ILE A 257 -16.79 -9.21 4.47
N ALA A 258 -16.15 -8.42 3.60
CA ALA A 258 -14.94 -7.70 3.96
C ALA A 258 -15.17 -6.68 5.09
N ILE A 259 -16.28 -5.92 5.04
CA ILE A 259 -16.66 -4.98 6.10
C ILE A 259 -16.89 -5.70 7.43
N VAL A 260 -17.61 -6.82 7.42
CA VAL A 260 -17.83 -7.65 8.61
C VAL A 260 -16.51 -8.15 9.19
N GLY A 261 -15.61 -8.65 8.35
CA GLY A 261 -14.27 -9.08 8.77
C GLY A 261 -13.49 -7.96 9.46
N VAL A 262 -13.49 -6.75 8.88
CA VAL A 262 -12.84 -5.57 9.49
C VAL A 262 -13.49 -5.21 10.84
N ALA A 263 -14.81 -5.20 10.92
CA ALA A 263 -15.52 -4.90 12.16
C ALA A 263 -15.18 -5.88 13.28
N ILE A 264 -15.04 -7.18 12.97
CA ILE A 264 -14.61 -8.22 13.91
C ILE A 264 -13.18 -7.94 14.41
N VAL A 265 -12.24 -7.61 13.51
CA VAL A 265 -10.86 -7.27 13.90
C VAL A 265 -10.81 -6.02 14.77
N GLN A 266 -11.56 -4.98 14.41
CA GLN A 266 -11.60 -3.71 15.16
C GLN A 266 -12.20 -3.87 16.55
N SER A 267 -13.12 -4.80 16.74
CA SER A 267 -13.75 -5.08 18.02
C SER A 267 -12.94 -6.03 18.93
N ALA A 268 -11.79 -6.55 18.46
CA ALA A 268 -10.91 -7.38 19.26
C ALA A 268 -10.18 -6.51 20.32
N PRO A 269 -10.01 -7.01 21.55
CA PRO A 269 -9.26 -6.29 22.58
C PRO A 269 -7.82 -6.05 22.14
N LYS A 270 -7.28 -4.89 22.56
CA LYS A 270 -5.89 -4.49 22.26
C LYS A 270 -4.88 -5.29 23.08
#